data_5f320daeee14bd30017b3779ed49a69c
#
_entry.id   5f320daeee14bd30017b3779ed49a69c
#
_cell.length_a   1.000
_cell.length_b   1.000
_cell.length_c   1.000
_cell.angle_alpha   90.00
_cell.angle_beta   90.00
_cell.angle_gamma   90.00
#
_symmetry.space_group_name_H-M   'P 1'
#
loop_
_entity.id
_entity.type
_entity.pdbx_description
1 polymer ?
#
loop_
_entity_poly.entity_id
_entity_poly.type
_entity_poly.pdbx_seq_one_letter_code
_entity_poly.pdbx_strand_id
1 'polypeptide(L)'
;LKTVQNGDFSSFRSSLPPRDYPTDEIRRQLTRDFGEAEFFTGGYSVRATVDPTLQEVAAQSLRLGLENYDRSKGVYYGTEKAIAADQLSSWRKALRVITVPRDITINQKWRPAVV
;
A
#
# COMPACT_ATOMS: atom_id res chain seq x y z
N LEU A 1 -19.24 -3.91 -27.95
CA LEU A 1 -20.59 -4.48 -27.91
C LEU A 1 -20.56 -6.00 -27.77
N LYS A 2 -19.75 -6.75 -28.54
CA LYS A 2 -19.66 -8.22 -28.46
C LYS A 2 -19.15 -8.73 -27.09
N THR A 3 -18.27 -8.00 -26.43
CA THR A 3 -17.71 -8.36 -25.10
C THR A 3 -18.77 -8.28 -24.00
N VAL A 4 -19.68 -7.31 -24.09
CA VAL A 4 -20.80 -7.16 -23.14
C VAL A 4 -21.83 -8.28 -23.33
N GLN A 5 -22.07 -8.72 -24.56
CA GLN A 5 -22.99 -9.81 -24.85
C GLN A 5 -22.50 -11.18 -24.35
N ASN A 6 -21.18 -11.39 -24.27
CA ASN A 6 -20.59 -12.63 -23.78
C ASN A 6 -20.40 -12.67 -22.24
N GLY A 7 -20.78 -11.60 -21.52
CA GLY A 7 -20.69 -11.57 -20.06
C GLY A 7 -19.28 -11.54 -19.51
N ASP A 8 -18.27 -11.27 -20.34
CA ASP A 8 -16.87 -11.18 -19.92
C ASP A 8 -16.56 -9.79 -19.37
N PHE A 9 -16.83 -9.61 -18.10
CA PHE A 9 -16.54 -8.37 -17.34
C PHE A 9 -15.20 -8.39 -16.61
N SER A 10 -14.39 -9.44 -16.81
CA SER A 10 -13.14 -9.63 -16.06
C SER A 10 -12.07 -8.59 -16.42
N SER A 11 -12.09 -8.06 -17.64
CA SER A 11 -11.08 -7.12 -18.14
C SER A 11 -11.13 -5.73 -17.52
N PHE A 12 -12.31 -5.29 -17.03
CA PHE A 12 -12.45 -3.93 -16.51
C PHE A 12 -11.80 -3.76 -15.13
N ARG A 13 -11.86 -4.77 -14.25
CA ARG A 13 -11.27 -4.69 -12.91
C ARG A 13 -9.75 -4.79 -12.90
N SER A 14 -9.17 -5.48 -13.88
CA SER A 14 -7.70 -5.63 -13.99
C SER A 14 -7.01 -4.36 -14.47
N SER A 15 -7.74 -3.40 -15.05
CA SER A 15 -7.21 -2.14 -15.54
C SER A 15 -7.29 -0.98 -14.54
N LEU A 16 -7.92 -1.20 -13.39
CA LEU A 16 -7.98 -0.16 -12.35
C LEU A 16 -6.61 -0.01 -11.69
N PRO A 17 -6.12 1.23 -11.55
CA PRO A 17 -4.86 1.47 -10.87
C PRO A 17 -4.94 1.00 -9.41
N PRO A 18 -3.82 0.55 -8.83
CA PRO A 18 -3.79 0.20 -7.42
C PRO A 18 -4.21 1.41 -6.58
N ARG A 19 -4.93 1.17 -5.49
CA ARG A 19 -5.26 2.21 -4.51
C ARG A 19 -3.99 2.54 -3.75
N ASP A 20 -3.32 3.57 -4.21
CA ASP A 20 -2.12 4.14 -3.59
C ASP A 20 -2.36 5.60 -3.17
N TYR A 21 -1.42 6.18 -2.46
CA TYR A 21 -1.51 7.57 -1.99
C TYR A 21 -1.75 8.58 -3.12
N PRO A 22 -1.06 8.53 -4.28
CA PRO A 22 -1.30 9.44 -5.40
C PRO A 22 -2.71 9.33 -5.95
N THR A 23 -3.22 8.11 -6.14
CA THR A 23 -4.59 7.89 -6.64
C THR A 23 -5.63 8.43 -5.66
N ASP A 24 -5.40 8.25 -4.36
CA ASP A 24 -6.31 8.74 -3.32
C ASP A 24 -6.29 10.28 -3.24
N GLU A 25 -5.12 10.90 -3.38
CA GLU A 25 -4.99 12.36 -3.42
C GLU A 25 -5.67 12.97 -4.66
N ILE A 26 -5.49 12.37 -5.83
CA ILE A 26 -6.18 12.80 -7.05
C ILE A 26 -7.70 12.71 -6.85
N ARG A 27 -8.20 11.59 -6.30
CA ARG A 27 -9.61 11.41 -5.97
C ARG A 27 -10.09 12.51 -5.04
N ARG A 28 -9.35 12.83 -3.98
CA ARG A 28 -9.69 13.87 -3.01
C ARG A 28 -9.80 15.25 -3.66
N GLN A 29 -8.87 15.58 -4.54
CA GLN A 29 -8.88 16.86 -5.27
C GLN A 29 -10.08 16.95 -6.21
N LEU A 30 -10.35 15.90 -6.98
CA LEU A 30 -11.47 15.86 -7.91
C LEU A 30 -12.82 15.91 -7.18
N THR A 31 -12.96 15.18 -6.06
CA THR A 31 -14.16 15.23 -5.23
C THR A 31 -14.42 16.65 -4.69
N ARG A 32 -13.35 17.35 -4.31
CA ARG A 32 -13.47 18.76 -3.86
C ARG A 32 -13.88 19.69 -5.00
N ASP A 33 -13.33 19.50 -6.20
CA ASP A 33 -13.48 20.43 -7.32
C ASP A 33 -14.81 20.22 -8.07
N PHE A 34 -15.30 18.97 -8.16
CA PHE A 34 -16.57 18.63 -8.84
C PHE A 34 -17.73 18.38 -7.87
N GLY A 35 -17.47 18.19 -6.59
CA GLY A 35 -18.45 17.70 -5.62
C GLY A 35 -18.57 16.17 -5.62
N GLU A 36 -18.90 15.62 -4.44
CA GLU A 36 -18.89 14.17 -4.23
C GLU A 36 -19.93 13.44 -5.11
N ALA A 37 -21.15 13.95 -5.16
CA ALA A 37 -22.22 13.34 -5.95
C ALA A 37 -21.88 13.34 -7.44
N GLU A 38 -21.45 14.46 -7.98
CA GLU A 38 -21.10 14.61 -9.39
C GLU A 38 -19.90 13.72 -9.76
N PHE A 39 -18.88 13.69 -8.92
CA PHE A 39 -17.69 12.87 -9.14
C PHE A 39 -17.99 11.37 -9.23
N PHE A 40 -18.84 10.83 -8.35
CA PHE A 40 -19.17 9.41 -8.33
C PHE A 40 -20.22 8.98 -9.36
N THR A 41 -21.07 9.88 -9.79
CA THR A 41 -22.15 9.58 -10.76
C THR A 41 -21.84 10.04 -12.19
N GLY A 42 -20.89 10.96 -12.37
CA GLY A 42 -20.60 11.61 -13.63
C GLY A 42 -19.86 10.74 -14.66
N GLY A 43 -19.41 9.52 -14.30
CA GLY A 43 -18.74 8.59 -15.22
C GLY A 43 -17.40 9.09 -15.74
N TYR A 44 -16.68 9.92 -15.00
CA TYR A 44 -15.41 10.53 -15.40
C TYR A 44 -14.31 9.48 -15.61
N SER A 45 -13.53 9.66 -16.69
CA SER A 45 -12.25 8.99 -16.90
C SER A 45 -11.14 10.00 -16.71
N VAL A 46 -10.30 9.77 -15.71
CA VAL A 46 -9.23 10.69 -15.32
C VAL A 46 -7.87 10.13 -15.72
N ARG A 47 -7.14 10.89 -16.53
CA ARG A 47 -5.75 10.58 -16.90
C ARG A 47 -4.80 11.52 -16.17
N ALA A 48 -3.96 10.97 -15.29
CA ALA A 48 -2.89 11.71 -14.65
C ALA A 48 -1.59 11.65 -15.45
N THR A 49 -0.69 12.61 -15.21
CA THR A 49 0.65 12.65 -15.83
C THR A 49 1.69 11.85 -15.01
N VAL A 50 1.22 10.95 -14.14
CA VAL A 50 2.07 10.12 -13.28
C VAL A 50 2.56 8.91 -14.06
N ASP A 51 3.87 8.69 -14.09
CA ASP A 51 4.47 7.46 -14.58
C ASP A 51 4.43 6.42 -13.44
N PRO A 52 3.78 5.25 -13.64
CA PRO A 52 3.64 4.24 -12.59
C PRO A 52 4.98 3.70 -12.10
N THR A 53 5.98 3.58 -12.98
CA THR A 53 7.32 3.06 -12.63
C THR A 53 8.06 4.06 -11.76
N LEU A 54 8.05 5.32 -12.15
CA LEU A 54 8.66 6.39 -11.36
C LEU A 54 7.95 6.57 -10.02
N GLN A 55 6.64 6.40 -9.98
CA GLN A 55 5.85 6.46 -8.75
C GLN A 55 6.25 5.35 -7.76
N GLU A 56 6.49 4.13 -8.25
CA GLU A 56 6.95 3.04 -7.41
C GLU A 56 8.35 3.33 -6.83
N VAL A 57 9.27 3.80 -7.66
CA VAL A 57 10.62 4.20 -7.22
C VAL A 57 10.55 5.33 -6.19
N ALA A 58 9.71 6.32 -6.41
CA ALA A 58 9.52 7.43 -5.46
C ALA A 58 8.98 6.93 -4.10
N ALA A 59 7.99 6.04 -4.11
CA ALA A 59 7.44 5.45 -2.90
C ALA A 59 8.48 4.64 -2.10
N GLN A 60 9.32 3.87 -2.80
CA GLN A 60 10.42 3.11 -2.18
C GLN A 60 11.47 4.05 -1.59
N SER A 61 11.87 5.08 -2.32
CA SER A 61 12.87 6.07 -1.88
C SER A 61 12.39 6.83 -0.66
N LEU A 62 11.12 7.24 -0.64
CA LEU A 62 10.53 7.92 0.52
C LEU A 62 10.55 7.02 1.76
N ARG A 63 10.14 5.75 1.64
CA ARG A 63 10.15 4.81 2.76
C ARG A 63 11.56 4.58 3.30
N LEU A 64 12.52 4.36 2.41
CA LEU A 64 13.91 4.18 2.81
C LEU A 64 14.45 5.43 3.51
N GLY A 65 14.11 6.60 3.01
CA GLY A 65 14.50 7.88 3.64
C GLY A 65 13.91 8.03 5.04
N LEU A 66 12.62 7.72 5.21
CA LEU A 66 11.95 7.77 6.51
C LEU A 66 12.51 6.73 7.49
N GLU A 67 12.75 5.50 7.05
CA GLU A 67 13.35 4.46 7.88
C GLU A 67 14.75 4.87 8.35
N ASN A 68 15.59 5.38 7.45
CA ASN A 68 16.93 5.84 7.80
C ASN A 68 16.88 7.02 8.78
N TYR A 69 15.92 7.92 8.59
CA TYR A 69 15.70 9.03 9.53
C TYR A 69 15.32 8.52 10.92
N ASP A 70 14.33 7.63 11.02
CA ASP A 70 13.88 7.07 12.30
C ASP A 70 15.00 6.29 13.01
N ARG A 71 15.77 5.50 12.27
CA ARG A 71 16.96 4.80 12.81
C ARG A 71 17.99 5.78 13.33
N SER A 72 18.25 6.87 12.62
CA SER A 72 19.20 7.90 13.04
C SER A 72 18.76 8.63 14.31
N LYS A 73 17.47 8.70 14.56
CA LYS A 73 16.88 9.33 15.76
C LYS A 73 16.62 8.34 16.90
N GLY A 74 16.85 7.04 16.69
CA GLY A 74 16.60 6.01 17.71
C GLY A 74 15.11 5.74 17.99
N VAL A 75 14.21 6.09 17.04
CA VAL A 75 12.75 5.93 17.19
C VAL A 75 12.18 4.80 16.33
N TYR A 76 13.02 4.05 15.64
CA TYR A 76 12.57 2.94 14.80
C TYR A 76 12.30 1.68 15.63
N TYR A 77 11.04 1.34 15.80
CA TYR A 77 10.59 0.21 16.64
C TYR A 77 10.24 -1.07 15.85
N GLY A 78 10.38 -1.06 14.53
CA GLY A 78 10.07 -2.23 13.69
C GLY A 78 8.59 -2.63 13.77
N THR A 79 8.32 -3.88 14.16
CA THR A 79 6.95 -4.39 14.28
C THR A 79 6.23 -3.99 15.57
N GLU A 80 6.93 -3.39 16.53
CA GLU A 80 6.45 -3.08 17.89
C GLU A 80 5.90 -4.31 18.65
N LYS A 81 6.26 -5.52 18.21
CA LYS A 81 5.79 -6.77 18.83
C LYS A 81 6.92 -7.39 19.64
N ALA A 82 6.61 -7.72 20.87
CA ALA A 82 7.48 -8.50 21.74
C ALA A 82 6.93 -9.92 21.91
N ILE A 83 7.83 -10.90 22.00
CA ILE A 83 7.48 -12.27 22.38
C ILE A 83 7.60 -12.37 23.89
N ALA A 84 6.54 -12.80 24.56
CA ALA A 84 6.53 -12.97 26.00
C ALA A 84 7.55 -14.06 26.42
N ALA A 85 8.13 -13.91 27.62
CA ALA A 85 9.20 -14.76 28.11
C ALA A 85 8.82 -16.27 28.15
N ASP A 86 7.57 -16.57 28.46
CA ASP A 86 6.99 -17.92 28.47
C ASP A 86 6.90 -18.55 27.07
N GLN A 87 6.84 -17.74 26.02
CA GLN A 87 6.76 -18.16 24.62
C GLN A 87 8.16 -18.29 23.95
N LEU A 88 9.22 -17.92 24.62
CA LEU A 88 10.58 -18.01 24.05
C LEU A 88 10.99 -19.44 23.71
N SER A 89 10.54 -20.44 24.46
CA SER A 89 10.79 -21.86 24.13
C SER A 89 10.15 -22.29 22.81
N SER A 90 9.10 -21.61 22.37
CA SER A 90 8.36 -21.85 21.12
C SER A 90 8.40 -20.65 20.17
N TRP A 91 9.45 -19.87 20.20
CA TRP A 91 9.58 -18.61 19.44
C TRP A 91 9.27 -18.73 17.94
N ARG A 92 9.61 -19.88 17.31
CA ARG A 92 9.29 -20.08 15.88
C ARG A 92 7.78 -20.08 15.62
N LYS A 93 6.99 -20.61 16.55
CA LYS A 93 5.53 -20.61 16.46
C LYS A 93 4.99 -19.20 16.70
N ALA A 94 5.53 -18.49 17.69
CA ALA A 94 5.17 -17.11 17.99
C ALA A 94 5.48 -16.17 16.80
N LEU A 95 6.64 -16.32 16.13
CA LEU A 95 6.99 -15.51 14.96
C LEU A 95 6.03 -15.67 13.77
N ARG A 96 5.44 -16.87 13.58
CA ARG A 96 4.50 -17.11 12.48
C ARG A 96 3.19 -16.33 12.63
N VAL A 97 2.84 -15.96 13.85
CA VAL A 97 1.62 -15.20 14.15
C VAL A 97 1.84 -13.68 14.00
N ILE A 98 3.10 -13.24 14.02
CA ILE A 98 3.42 -11.83 13.88
C ILE A 98 3.18 -11.41 12.44
N THR A 99 2.19 -10.53 12.25
CA THR A 99 1.94 -9.90 10.95
C THR A 99 2.83 -8.68 10.81
N VAL A 100 3.67 -8.68 9.79
CA VAL A 100 4.46 -7.49 9.43
C VAL A 100 3.54 -6.52 8.68
N PRO A 101 3.47 -5.24 9.08
CA PRO A 101 2.67 -4.23 8.40
C PRO A 101 3.02 -4.13 6.91
N ARG A 102 2.01 -3.93 6.07
CA ARG A 102 2.20 -3.89 4.59
C ARG A 102 3.06 -2.73 4.13
N ASP A 103 2.99 -1.62 4.82
CA ASP A 103 3.79 -0.42 4.57
C ASP A 103 5.29 -0.63 4.79
N ILE A 104 5.66 -1.58 5.66
CA ILE A 104 7.06 -1.99 5.88
C ILE A 104 7.51 -3.00 4.81
N THR A 105 6.61 -3.83 4.28
CA THR A 105 6.96 -4.99 3.44
C THR A 105 6.87 -4.75 1.94
N ILE A 106 6.40 -3.60 1.47
CA ILE A 106 6.28 -3.36 0.03
C ILE A 106 7.66 -3.49 -0.64
N ASN A 107 7.77 -4.51 -1.50
CA ASN A 107 8.95 -4.88 -2.28
C ASN A 107 10.18 -5.32 -1.47
N GLN A 108 10.10 -5.46 -0.15
CA GLN A 108 11.17 -6.01 0.67
C GLN A 108 10.71 -7.31 1.33
N LYS A 109 11.52 -8.34 1.25
CA LYS A 109 11.25 -9.65 1.88
C LYS A 109 11.65 -9.63 3.36
N TRP A 110 11.14 -8.67 4.13
CA TRP A 110 11.34 -8.61 5.56
C TRP A 110 10.70 -9.82 6.23
N ARG A 111 11.40 -10.39 7.17
CA ARG A 111 10.91 -11.49 7.98
C ARG A 111 11.10 -11.16 9.45
N PRO A 112 10.11 -11.46 10.32
CA PRO A 112 10.30 -11.32 11.76
C PRO A 112 11.44 -12.22 12.22
N ALA A 113 12.26 -11.70 13.11
CA ALA A 113 13.34 -12.43 13.77
C ALA A 113 13.31 -12.10 15.27
N VAL A 114 13.82 -13.03 16.08
CA VAL A 114 14.06 -12.79 17.51
C VAL A 114 15.49 -12.30 17.67
N VAL A 115 15.65 -11.23 18.43
CA VAL A 115 16.95 -10.64 18.78
C VAL A 115 17.19 -10.88 20.25
#